data_92d85439c7f5f1d570608bf2f5e983b6
#
_entry.id   92d85439c7f5f1d570608bf2f5e983b6
#
_cell.length_a   1.000
_cell.length_b   1.000
_cell.length_c   1.000
_cell.angle_alpha   90.00
_cell.angle_beta   90.00
_cell.angle_gamma   90.00
#
_symmetry.space_group_name_H-M   'P 1'
#
loop_
_entity.id
_entity.type
_entity.pdbx_description
1 polymer ?
#
loop_
_entity_poly.entity_id
_entity_poly.type
_entity_poly.pdbx_seq_one_letter_code
_entity_poly.pdbx_strand_id
1 'polypeptide(L)'
;MQGYIIDIKPVKDDDLIVSILTEHEVMTTYRFYGARHSNINLGYKIDFELENTKSTIPRLKDVIQLGFPWILDNEKMYCWQRYIKLFYPHLKDLEQVDSFYFYSFENLIHIMIKQNALRAICESYISLLEFEGRLHNDFEC
;
A
#
# COMPACT_ATOMS: atom_id res chain seq x y z
N MET A 1 -3.01 -13.67 5.51
CA MET A 1 -1.92 -12.66 5.40
C MET A 1 -2.54 -11.27 5.38
N GLN A 2 -1.85 -10.30 5.91
CA GLN A 2 -2.32 -8.92 5.91
C GLN A 2 -1.37 -8.03 5.12
N GLY A 3 -1.93 -7.06 4.42
CA GLY A 3 -1.13 -6.10 3.66
C GLY A 3 -1.95 -4.93 3.16
N TYR A 4 -1.25 -3.97 2.58
CA TYR A 4 -1.84 -2.77 2.00
C TYR A 4 -1.78 -2.85 0.48
N ILE A 5 -2.87 -2.51 -0.17
CA ILE A 5 -2.91 -2.41 -1.63
C ILE A 5 -2.18 -1.14 -2.05
N ILE A 6 -1.05 -1.28 -2.73
CA ILE A 6 -0.20 -0.16 -3.11
C ILE A 6 -0.20 0.16 -4.60
N ASP A 7 -0.72 -0.73 -5.42
CA ASP A 7 -0.90 -0.48 -6.85
C ASP A 7 -1.97 -1.39 -7.42
N ILE A 8 -2.72 -0.88 -8.38
CA ILE A 8 -3.77 -1.62 -9.07
C ILE A 8 -3.65 -1.32 -10.56
N LYS A 9 -3.51 -2.36 -11.37
CA LYS A 9 -3.48 -2.25 -12.83
C LYS A 9 -4.64 -3.00 -13.43
N PRO A 10 -5.56 -2.32 -14.12
CA PRO A 10 -6.61 -3.00 -14.84
C PRO A 10 -6.03 -3.79 -16.02
N VAL A 11 -6.57 -4.98 -16.21
CA VAL A 11 -6.28 -5.83 -17.37
C VAL A 11 -7.61 -6.22 -18.00
N LYS A 12 -7.61 -7.19 -18.92
CA LYS A 12 -8.82 -7.57 -19.65
C LYS A 12 -9.92 -8.09 -18.72
N ASP A 13 -11.17 -7.96 -19.13
CA ASP A 13 -12.36 -8.59 -18.52
C ASP A 13 -12.60 -8.21 -17.06
N ASP A 14 -12.31 -6.96 -16.69
CA ASP A 14 -12.42 -6.45 -15.33
C ASP A 14 -11.49 -7.11 -14.32
N ASP A 15 -10.49 -7.84 -14.79
CA ASP A 15 -9.44 -8.39 -13.94
C ASP A 15 -8.46 -7.31 -13.52
N LEU A 16 -7.81 -7.53 -12.39
CA LEU A 16 -6.82 -6.60 -11.84
C LEU A 16 -5.53 -7.31 -11.49
N ILE A 17 -4.42 -6.63 -11.74
CA ILE A 17 -3.14 -6.97 -11.11
C ILE A 17 -3.00 -6.08 -9.90
N VAL A 18 -2.88 -6.69 -8.72
CA VAL A 18 -2.87 -5.99 -7.43
C VAL A 18 -1.53 -6.22 -6.77
N SER A 19 -0.83 -5.13 -6.50
CA SER A 19 0.43 -5.17 -5.74
C SER A 19 0.14 -4.88 -4.27
N ILE A 20 0.66 -5.72 -3.38
CA ILE A 20 0.35 -5.67 -1.95
C ILE A 20 1.64 -5.60 -1.16
N LEU A 21 1.73 -4.60 -0.26
CA LEU A 21 2.83 -4.48 0.70
C LEU A 21 2.46 -5.24 1.96
N THR A 22 3.21 -6.29 2.26
CA THR A 22 3.15 -6.98 3.54
C THR A 22 4.34 -6.55 4.41
N GLU A 23 4.48 -7.15 5.58
CA GLU A 23 5.56 -6.77 6.50
C GLU A 23 6.95 -6.92 5.88
N HIS A 24 7.17 -7.94 5.06
CA HIS A 24 8.50 -8.25 4.52
C HIS A 24 8.58 -8.35 3.00
N GLU A 25 7.45 -8.21 2.32
CA GLU A 25 7.39 -8.48 0.88
C GLU A 25 6.49 -7.50 0.15
N VAL A 26 6.78 -7.30 -1.12
CA VAL A 26 5.83 -6.72 -2.07
C VAL A 26 5.37 -7.86 -2.97
N MET A 27 4.08 -8.16 -2.94
CA MET A 27 3.49 -9.27 -3.70
C MET A 27 2.72 -8.74 -4.88
N THR A 28 2.95 -9.31 -6.05
CA THR A 28 2.15 -9.05 -7.24
C THR A 28 1.16 -10.20 -7.39
N THR A 29 -0.12 -9.87 -7.42
CA THR A 29 -1.21 -10.87 -7.43
C THR A 29 -2.19 -10.59 -8.56
N TYR A 30 -2.98 -11.60 -8.91
CA TYR A 30 -4.02 -11.50 -9.95
C TYR A 30 -5.39 -11.70 -9.33
N ARG A 31 -6.31 -10.77 -9.57
CA ARG A 31 -7.69 -10.85 -9.05
C ARG A 31 -8.69 -10.90 -10.19
N PHE A 32 -9.33 -12.04 -10.36
CA PHE A 32 -10.39 -12.20 -11.36
C PHE A 32 -11.58 -11.33 -11.02
N TYR A 33 -12.06 -10.58 -11.99
CA TYR A 33 -13.19 -9.65 -11.85
C TYR A 33 -13.00 -8.65 -10.71
N GLY A 34 -11.75 -8.33 -10.37
CA GLY A 34 -11.43 -7.46 -9.25
C GLY A 34 -12.05 -6.07 -9.35
N ALA A 35 -12.22 -5.56 -10.56
CA ALA A 35 -12.84 -4.25 -10.77
C ALA A 35 -14.31 -4.19 -10.31
N ARG A 36 -14.95 -5.35 -10.12
CA ARG A 36 -16.33 -5.45 -9.65
C ARG A 36 -16.45 -5.59 -8.14
N HIS A 37 -15.34 -5.68 -7.43
CA HIS A 37 -15.33 -5.92 -5.99
C HIS A 37 -14.95 -4.65 -5.22
N SER A 38 -15.82 -4.23 -4.30
CA SER A 38 -15.61 -3.02 -3.52
C SER A 38 -14.49 -3.12 -2.49
N ASN A 39 -14.03 -4.33 -2.18
CA ASN A 39 -12.94 -4.54 -1.22
C ASN A 39 -11.55 -4.43 -1.84
N ILE A 40 -11.46 -4.13 -3.12
CA ILE A 40 -10.19 -3.91 -3.83
C ILE A 40 -10.11 -2.44 -4.21
N ASN A 41 -9.34 -1.68 -3.46
CA ASN A 41 -9.10 -0.27 -3.76
C ASN A 41 -7.72 0.14 -3.24
N LEU A 42 -7.14 1.14 -3.89
CA LEU A 42 -5.82 1.63 -3.52
C LEU A 42 -5.81 2.12 -2.07
N GLY A 43 -4.82 1.67 -1.32
CA GLY A 43 -4.63 2.06 0.07
C GLY A 43 -5.43 1.26 1.08
N TYR A 44 -6.29 0.36 0.64
CA TYR A 44 -7.02 -0.51 1.57
C TYR A 44 -6.06 -1.50 2.22
N LYS A 45 -6.27 -1.70 3.52
CA LYS A 45 -5.64 -2.81 4.24
C LYS A 45 -6.54 -4.02 4.12
N ILE A 46 -5.97 -5.16 3.75
CA ILE A 46 -6.75 -6.39 3.53
C ILE A 46 -6.10 -7.57 4.25
N ASP A 47 -6.94 -8.51 4.64
CA ASP A 47 -6.54 -9.86 4.96
C ASP A 47 -6.86 -10.72 3.74
N PHE A 48 -5.95 -11.59 3.33
CA PHE A 48 -6.09 -12.29 2.06
C PHE A 48 -5.36 -13.62 2.07
N GLU A 49 -5.69 -14.45 1.08
CA GLU A 49 -5.01 -15.71 0.78
C GLU A 49 -4.49 -15.68 -0.66
N LEU A 50 -3.46 -16.46 -0.92
CA LEU A 50 -2.93 -16.65 -2.26
C LEU A 50 -3.13 -18.09 -2.70
N GLU A 51 -3.50 -18.25 -3.97
CA GLU A 51 -3.62 -19.54 -4.61
C GLU A 51 -2.59 -19.62 -5.73
N ASN A 52 -1.69 -20.59 -5.64
CA ASN A 52 -0.73 -20.83 -6.70
C ASN A 52 -1.44 -21.44 -7.90
N THR A 53 -1.26 -20.82 -9.05
CA THR A 53 -1.82 -21.29 -10.31
C THR A 53 -0.69 -21.73 -11.24
N LYS A 54 -1.03 -22.21 -12.43
CA LYS A 54 -0.03 -22.49 -13.45
C LYS A 54 0.66 -21.23 -13.96
N SER A 55 0.08 -20.07 -13.72
CA SER A 55 0.67 -18.78 -14.02
C SER A 55 1.77 -18.45 -13.02
N THR A 56 2.71 -17.60 -13.43
CA THR A 56 3.76 -17.11 -12.52
C THR A 56 3.22 -16.17 -11.44
N ILE A 57 2.04 -15.58 -11.67
CA ILE A 57 1.43 -14.64 -10.71
C ILE A 57 0.36 -15.39 -9.93
N PRO A 58 0.45 -15.46 -8.59
CA PRO A 58 -0.56 -16.14 -7.78
C PRO A 58 -1.89 -15.40 -7.82
N ARG A 59 -2.97 -16.17 -7.65
CA ARG A 59 -4.32 -15.63 -7.59
C ARG A 59 -4.61 -15.12 -6.18
N LEU A 60 -5.14 -13.90 -6.12
CA LEU A 60 -5.62 -13.29 -4.87
C LEU A 60 -7.03 -13.77 -4.58
N LYS A 61 -7.23 -14.35 -3.41
CA LYS A 61 -8.55 -14.86 -2.99
C LYS A 61 -8.83 -14.58 -1.53
N ASP A 62 -10.09 -14.79 -1.13
CA ASP A 62 -10.54 -14.65 0.25
C ASP A 62 -10.18 -13.28 0.84
N VAL A 63 -10.42 -12.23 0.07
CA VAL A 63 -10.08 -10.87 0.45
C VAL A 63 -11.10 -10.32 1.42
N ILE A 64 -10.62 -9.89 2.59
CA ILE A 64 -11.43 -9.21 3.59
C ILE A 64 -10.81 -7.84 3.83
N GLN A 65 -11.62 -6.79 3.66
CA GLN A 65 -11.17 -5.44 3.96
C GLN A 65 -11.06 -5.24 5.47
N LEU A 66 -9.89 -4.83 5.91
CA LEU A 66 -9.66 -4.42 7.30
C LEU A 66 -9.78 -2.89 7.33
N GLY A 67 -10.77 -2.38 8.04
CA GLY A 67 -10.99 -0.95 8.10
C GLY A 67 -9.99 -0.23 9.00
N PHE A 68 -9.99 1.10 8.94
CA PHE A 68 -9.31 1.96 9.90
C PHE A 68 -10.20 3.18 10.19
N PRO A 69 -9.97 3.91 11.32
CA PRO A 69 -10.97 4.85 11.86
C PRO A 69 -11.46 5.92 10.89
N TRP A 70 -10.60 6.40 9.99
CA TRP A 70 -10.95 7.50 9.08
C TRP A 70 -11.21 7.03 7.64
N ILE A 71 -11.48 5.72 7.43
CA ILE A 71 -11.65 5.18 6.07
C ILE A 71 -12.83 5.83 5.31
N LEU A 72 -13.82 6.33 6.03
CA LEU A 72 -14.97 7.01 5.42
C LEU A 72 -14.78 8.52 5.29
N ASP A 73 -13.67 9.06 5.76
CA ASP A 73 -13.34 10.47 5.59
C ASP A 73 -12.72 10.66 4.20
N ASN A 74 -13.48 11.27 3.30
CA ASN A 74 -13.07 11.40 1.91
C ASN A 74 -11.79 12.21 1.73
N GLU A 75 -11.59 13.25 2.54
CA GLU A 75 -10.39 14.07 2.46
C GLU A 75 -9.15 13.30 2.88
N LYS A 76 -9.24 12.59 4.00
CA LYS A 76 -8.12 11.78 4.49
C LYS A 76 -7.81 10.63 3.54
N MET A 77 -8.84 9.97 3.01
CA MET A 77 -8.64 8.90 2.03
C MET A 77 -8.02 9.41 0.74
N TYR A 78 -8.42 10.58 0.29
CA TYR A 78 -7.81 11.18 -0.89
C TYR A 78 -6.31 11.44 -0.68
N CYS A 79 -5.96 12.04 0.45
CA CYS A 79 -4.55 12.30 0.79
C CYS A 79 -3.75 11.01 0.93
N TRP A 80 -4.34 10.00 1.57
CA TRP A 80 -3.74 8.69 1.76
C TRP A 80 -3.43 8.01 0.43
N GLN A 81 -4.40 7.99 -0.48
CA GLN A 81 -4.22 7.36 -1.78
C GLN A 81 -3.17 8.09 -2.63
N ARG A 82 -3.11 9.41 -2.54
CA ARG A 82 -2.07 10.17 -3.22
C ARG A 82 -0.69 9.87 -2.64
N TYR A 83 -0.60 9.73 -1.33
CA TYR A 83 0.65 9.36 -0.69
C TYR A 83 1.11 7.97 -1.13
N ILE A 84 0.20 7.02 -1.22
CA ILE A 84 0.53 5.68 -1.72
C ILE A 84 1.11 5.73 -3.13
N LYS A 85 0.55 6.55 -3.99
CA LYS A 85 1.09 6.73 -5.35
C LYS A 85 2.49 7.33 -5.35
N LEU A 86 2.78 8.22 -4.42
CA LEU A 86 4.12 8.80 -4.25
C LEU A 86 5.09 7.78 -3.67
N PHE A 87 4.60 6.93 -2.79
CA PHE A 87 5.38 5.92 -2.08
C PHE A 87 5.76 4.73 -2.97
N TYR A 88 4.87 4.33 -3.85
CA TYR A 88 5.02 3.12 -4.65
C TYR A 88 6.35 3.05 -5.43
N PRO A 89 6.84 4.11 -6.08
CA PRO A 89 8.12 4.05 -6.78
C PRO A 89 9.31 3.64 -5.91
N HIS A 90 9.24 3.84 -4.60
CA HIS A 90 10.29 3.40 -3.68
C HIS A 90 10.33 1.89 -3.52
N LEU A 91 9.22 1.21 -3.81
CA LEU A 91 9.07 -0.23 -3.62
C LEU A 91 8.93 -0.99 -4.93
N LYS A 92 8.73 -0.29 -6.03
CA LYS A 92 8.53 -0.90 -7.34
C LYS A 92 9.71 -1.79 -7.68
N ASP A 93 9.43 -2.98 -8.20
CA ASP A 93 10.42 -3.97 -8.61
C ASP A 93 11.21 -4.63 -7.47
N LEU A 94 10.85 -4.34 -6.21
CA LEU A 94 11.40 -5.04 -5.06
C LEU A 94 10.47 -6.20 -4.70
N GLU A 95 11.03 -7.37 -4.41
CA GLU A 95 10.26 -8.51 -3.91
C GLU A 95 10.28 -8.53 -2.39
N GLN A 96 11.45 -8.35 -1.80
CA GLN A 96 11.61 -8.30 -0.37
C GLN A 96 11.95 -6.90 0.09
N VAL A 97 11.35 -6.47 1.20
CA VAL A 97 11.50 -5.13 1.73
C VAL A 97 11.68 -5.18 3.24
N ASP A 98 12.28 -4.13 3.77
CA ASP A 98 12.38 -3.95 5.22
C ASP A 98 10.99 -3.73 5.82
N SER A 99 10.77 -4.25 7.01
CA SER A 99 9.50 -4.07 7.73
C SER A 99 9.18 -2.60 8.03
N PHE A 100 10.17 -1.72 7.94
CA PHE A 100 9.98 -0.28 8.12
C PHE A 100 8.83 0.25 7.27
N TYR A 101 8.70 -0.19 6.03
CA TYR A 101 7.68 0.32 5.10
C TYR A 101 6.26 -0.02 5.56
N PHE A 102 6.06 -1.25 5.97
CA PHE A 102 4.75 -1.68 6.47
C PHE A 102 4.37 -0.93 7.75
N TYR A 103 5.29 -0.85 8.69
CA TYR A 103 5.02 -0.17 9.96
C TYR A 103 4.95 1.35 9.81
N SER A 104 5.59 1.91 8.80
CA SER A 104 5.41 3.31 8.43
C SER A 104 3.95 3.60 8.08
N PHE A 105 3.31 2.71 7.31
CA PHE A 105 1.88 2.83 7.00
C PHE A 105 1.02 2.68 8.24
N GLU A 106 1.29 1.68 9.07
CA GLU A 106 0.54 1.46 10.31
C GLU A 106 0.59 2.71 11.20
N ASN A 107 1.77 3.27 11.36
CA ASN A 107 1.99 4.45 12.17
C ASN A 107 1.28 5.68 11.60
N LEU A 108 1.37 5.88 10.28
CA LEU A 108 0.73 7.01 9.63
C LEU A 108 -0.78 6.97 9.77
N ILE A 109 -1.39 5.81 9.59
CA ILE A 109 -2.84 5.65 9.77
C ILE A 109 -3.23 6.05 11.18
N HIS A 110 -2.46 5.64 12.17
CA HIS A 110 -2.71 5.98 13.57
C HIS A 110 -2.60 7.50 13.83
N ILE A 111 -1.55 8.11 13.31
CA ILE A 111 -1.32 9.56 13.47
C ILE A 111 -2.45 10.36 12.82
N MET A 112 -2.93 9.94 11.67
CA MET A 112 -4.00 10.62 10.93
C MET A 112 -5.35 10.61 11.63
N ILE A 113 -5.51 9.85 12.70
CA ILE A 113 -6.74 9.91 13.50
C ILE A 113 -6.94 11.30 14.09
N LYS A 114 -5.88 11.93 14.58
CA LYS A 114 -5.95 13.20 15.30
C LYS A 114 -5.25 14.36 14.61
N GLN A 115 -4.31 14.11 13.74
CA GLN A 115 -3.53 15.16 13.11
C GLN A 115 -4.05 15.49 11.70
N ASN A 116 -3.68 16.68 11.23
CA ASN A 116 -3.92 17.07 9.85
C ASN A 116 -3.24 16.08 8.91
N ALA A 117 -3.98 15.61 7.89
CA ALA A 117 -3.48 14.58 6.99
C ALA A 117 -2.21 15.00 6.25
N LEU A 118 -2.17 16.21 5.73
CA LEU A 118 -1.01 16.68 4.97
C LEU A 118 0.23 16.77 5.84
N ARG A 119 0.09 17.26 7.07
CA ARG A 119 1.22 17.34 7.99
C ARG A 119 1.74 15.96 8.35
N ALA A 120 0.85 15.03 8.69
CA ALA A 120 1.21 13.67 9.03
C ALA A 120 1.93 12.99 7.86
N ILE A 121 1.44 13.17 6.65
CA ILE A 121 2.04 12.61 5.44
C ILE A 121 3.43 13.20 5.18
N CYS A 122 3.60 14.51 5.33
CA CYS A 122 4.90 15.14 5.17
C CYS A 122 5.92 14.58 6.16
N GLU A 123 5.55 14.46 7.42
CA GLU A 123 6.43 13.90 8.45
C GLU A 123 6.78 12.44 8.14
N SER A 124 5.82 11.66 7.69
CA SER A 124 6.04 10.26 7.33
C SER A 124 6.98 10.14 6.13
N TYR A 125 6.80 10.99 5.13
CA TYR A 125 7.66 10.95 3.94
C TYR A 125 9.09 11.38 4.27
N ILE A 126 9.26 12.35 5.15
CA ILE A 126 10.59 12.76 5.63
C ILE A 126 11.26 11.57 6.33
N SER A 127 10.53 10.85 7.19
CA SER A 127 11.06 9.64 7.85
C SER A 127 11.47 8.58 6.85
N LEU A 128 10.70 8.41 5.78
CA LEU A 128 11.05 7.50 4.70
C LEU A 128 12.36 7.89 4.02
N LEU A 129 12.51 9.16 3.70
CA LEU A 129 13.72 9.65 3.04
C LEU A 129 14.94 9.53 3.96
N GLU A 130 14.78 9.78 5.25
CA GLU A 130 15.83 9.58 6.24
C GLU A 130 16.23 8.10 6.33
N PHE A 131 15.25 7.21 6.39
CA PHE A 131 15.50 5.78 6.43
C PHE A 131 16.29 5.31 5.21
N GLU A 132 15.95 5.85 4.04
CA GLU A 132 16.63 5.49 2.79
C GLU A 132 17.97 6.24 2.60
N GLY A 133 18.33 7.10 3.53
CA GLY A 133 19.56 7.85 3.48
C GLY A 133 19.59 8.97 2.44
N ARG A 134 18.43 9.37 1.94
CA ARG A 134 18.35 10.36 0.85
C ARG A 134 18.35 11.79 1.35
N LEU A 135 17.71 12.06 2.48
CA LEU A 135 17.55 13.41 2.96
C LEU A 135 18.82 13.94 3.61
N HIS A 136 19.44 13.13 4.44
CA HIS A 136 20.60 13.51 5.20
C HIS A 136 21.82 13.79 4.31
N ASN A 137 21.99 13.08 3.22
CA ASN A 137 23.12 13.25 2.33
C ASN A 137 23.18 14.61 1.66
N ASP A 138 22.05 15.28 1.53
CA ASP A 138 21.95 16.56 0.88
C ASP A 138 22.59 17.68 1.69
N PHE A 139 22.74 17.49 2.97
CA PHE A 139 23.22 18.53 3.88
C PHE A 139 24.70 18.40 4.21
N GLU A 140 25.30 17.31 3.83
CA GLU A 140 26.70 17.03 4.17
C GLU A 140 27.67 17.34 3.03
N CYS A 141 27.14 17.70 1.93
CA CYS A 141 27.97 18.00 0.76
C CYS A 141 28.57 19.36 0.78
#